data_fa00fa6b15edfdf3b0fc669592963007
#
_entry.id   fa00fa6b15edfdf3b0fc669592963007
#
_cell.length_a   1.000
_cell.length_b   1.000
_cell.length_c   1.000
_cell.angle_alpha   90.00
_cell.angle_beta   90.00
_cell.angle_gamma   90.00
#
_symmetry.space_group_name_H-M   'P 1'
#
loop_
_entity.id
_entity.type
_entity.pdbx_description
1 polymer ?
#
loop_
_entity_poly.entity_id
_entity_poly.type
_entity_poly.pdbx_seq_one_letter_code
_entity_poly.pdbx_strand_id
1 'polypeptide(L)'
;SSGYDSSAFYLDDSLLDGPAVLDGDGEDYNDITDVVQQITISRGRHKPLDVFGPGTMAVSISVPVGNRTYDPFNTSSVYYNTFTEQPGLAPLRPIRLSRNGEYLFTGLVTTFNQTYNMAGMTTYSIFAADNTYVLAQGFLPETVTTSETSSARITAVLSAATYTGATSLTASPTATLGAYTIPSGTNVNAYINRIQQAEQGRIFCDRANVLTAQQRIGTTLAAATATFDDTGTATPYDSIFVEFDQQSVVNNADVTIESGGTLQNATNASSISEYFTQTESITDSLLSSDGQAATLASYLLYPNPRPRFTSVSTTFASLSDAQKTALAPIEIGDTVQATKTFTTGTPLTITQDLSVEGIDHVIDMNTGHRMTLWTSSTTVLNALVLDDITYGIINSTNALG
;
A
#
# COMPACT_ATOMS: atom_id res chain seq x y z
N SER A 1 9.82 7.57 16.92
CA SER A 1 9.91 6.32 17.68
C SER A 1 9.42 6.56 19.10
N SER A 2 8.61 5.64 19.65
CA SER A 2 8.24 5.71 21.06
C SER A 2 9.46 5.34 21.89
N GLY A 3 9.89 6.25 22.76
CA GLY A 3 10.86 6.00 23.81
C GLY A 3 10.18 5.67 25.13
N TYR A 4 10.98 5.38 26.13
CA TYR A 4 10.50 5.34 27.52
C TYR A 4 9.96 6.73 27.88
N ASP A 5 8.70 6.81 28.27
CA ASP A 5 8.12 8.04 28.80
C ASP A 5 8.51 8.18 30.28
N SER A 6 9.39 9.15 30.55
CA SER A 6 9.82 9.45 31.91
C SER A 6 8.74 10.13 32.77
N SER A 7 7.63 10.56 32.13
CA SER A 7 6.48 11.18 32.80
C SER A 7 5.37 10.18 33.11
N ALA A 8 5.38 8.99 32.48
CA ALA A 8 4.39 7.95 32.75
C ALA A 8 4.56 7.34 34.15
N PHE A 9 3.45 7.01 34.79
CA PHE A 9 3.45 6.31 36.07
C PHE A 9 3.67 4.82 35.86
N TYR A 10 4.75 4.30 36.46
CA TYR A 10 5.06 2.87 36.48
C TYR A 10 4.79 2.30 37.86
N LEU A 11 3.96 1.28 37.94
CA LEU A 11 3.70 0.57 39.22
C LEU A 11 5.04 0.01 39.73
N ASP A 12 5.34 0.24 41.02
CA ASP A 12 6.59 -0.13 41.72
C ASP A 12 7.84 0.72 41.40
N ASP A 13 7.79 1.68 40.45
CA ASP A 13 8.93 2.58 40.16
C ASP A 13 8.59 4.06 40.38
N SER A 14 7.34 4.46 40.22
CA SER A 14 6.89 5.85 40.35
C SER A 14 6.28 6.14 41.72
N LEU A 15 6.63 7.29 42.31
CA LEU A 15 5.98 7.76 43.56
C LEU A 15 4.59 8.32 43.22
N LEU A 16 3.60 8.02 44.02
CA LEU A 16 2.19 8.36 43.81
C LEU A 16 1.91 9.89 43.76
N ASP A 17 2.80 10.68 44.36
CA ASP A 17 2.80 12.16 44.38
C ASP A 17 4.04 12.75 43.67
N GLY A 18 4.71 11.95 42.85
CA GLY A 18 5.80 12.38 41.99
C GLY A 18 5.32 13.09 40.71
N PRO A 19 6.26 13.47 39.83
CA PRO A 19 5.93 14.10 38.54
C PRO A 19 5.32 13.13 37.51
N ALA A 20 5.30 11.81 37.77
CA ALA A 20 4.76 10.83 36.86
C ALA A 20 3.23 10.80 36.94
N VAL A 21 2.55 10.84 35.80
CA VAL A 21 1.10 10.85 35.65
C VAL A 21 0.60 9.49 35.23
N LEU A 22 -0.53 9.07 35.81
CA LEU A 22 -1.31 7.97 35.22
C LEU A 22 -1.91 8.48 33.92
N ASP A 23 -1.12 8.39 32.84
CA ASP A 23 -1.59 8.70 31.50
C ASP A 23 -1.95 7.40 30.80
N GLY A 24 -3.21 7.28 30.44
CA GLY A 24 -3.79 6.01 30.01
C GLY A 24 -3.65 5.71 28.52
N ASP A 25 -3.28 6.66 27.64
CA ASP A 25 -3.51 6.49 26.22
C ASP A 25 -2.44 7.09 25.27
N GLY A 26 -1.29 7.52 25.74
CA GLY A 26 -0.29 8.20 24.91
C GLY A 26 0.91 7.35 24.56
N GLU A 27 1.01 6.86 23.30
CA GLU A 27 2.33 6.55 22.74
C GLU A 27 3.11 7.87 22.62
N ASP A 28 4.07 8.10 23.51
CA ASP A 28 4.96 9.24 23.41
C ASP A 28 5.97 9.03 22.29
N TYR A 29 5.91 9.92 21.30
CA TYR A 29 6.86 9.96 20.19
C TYR A 29 7.91 11.03 20.43
N ASN A 30 9.17 10.61 20.48
CA ASN A 30 10.28 11.54 20.47
C ASN A 30 10.59 12.01 19.05
N ASP A 31 10.66 13.31 18.86
CA ASP A 31 11.04 13.91 17.58
C ASP A 31 12.54 13.76 17.35
N ILE A 32 12.89 13.16 16.22
CA ILE A 32 14.28 12.96 15.77
C ILE A 32 14.58 13.67 14.45
N THR A 33 13.70 14.56 13.99
CA THR A 33 13.78 15.23 12.67
C THR A 33 15.12 15.92 12.45
N ASP A 34 15.67 16.56 13.47
CA ASP A 34 16.90 17.38 13.37
C ASP A 34 18.16 16.57 12.97
N VAL A 35 18.17 15.27 13.16
CA VAL A 35 19.33 14.40 12.88
C VAL A 35 19.12 13.51 11.65
N VAL A 36 17.93 13.55 11.05
CA VAL A 36 17.60 12.74 9.88
C VAL A 36 18.21 13.37 8.63
N GLN A 37 18.88 12.54 7.82
CA GLN A 37 19.47 12.92 6.54
C GLN A 37 18.56 12.57 5.38
N GLN A 38 17.98 11.38 5.42
CA GLN A 38 17.15 10.86 4.36
C GLN A 38 16.07 9.94 4.92
N ILE A 39 14.89 10.00 4.31
CA ILE A 39 13.79 9.06 4.53
C ILE A 39 13.32 8.55 3.17
N THR A 40 13.11 7.26 3.07
CA THR A 40 12.41 6.66 1.94
C THR A 40 11.22 5.86 2.46
N ILE A 41 10.07 6.03 1.83
CA ILE A 41 8.84 5.28 2.13
C ILE A 41 8.37 4.65 0.83
N SER A 42 7.93 3.41 0.91
CA SER A 42 7.22 2.72 -0.17
C SER A 42 6.02 1.99 0.40
N ARG A 43 4.83 2.26 -0.11
CA ARG A 43 3.56 1.66 0.30
C ARG A 43 2.77 1.23 -0.93
N GLY A 44 2.06 0.11 -0.83
CA GLY A 44 1.24 -0.38 -1.91
C GLY A 44 1.97 -1.27 -2.92
N ARG A 45 1.59 -1.18 -4.18
CA ARG A 45 2.15 -1.94 -5.30
C ARG A 45 2.44 -1.04 -6.50
N HIS A 46 3.37 -1.46 -7.34
CA HIS A 46 3.75 -0.68 -8.52
C HIS A 46 2.98 -1.10 -9.77
N LYS A 47 2.49 -2.34 -9.84
CA LYS A 47 1.70 -2.86 -10.95
C LYS A 47 0.35 -3.40 -10.46
N PRO A 48 -0.73 -3.27 -11.25
CA PRO A 48 -2.09 -3.65 -10.81
C PRO A 48 -2.27 -5.13 -10.46
N LEU A 49 -1.50 -6.04 -11.04
CA LEU A 49 -1.57 -7.48 -10.77
C LEU A 49 -0.64 -7.95 -9.65
N ASP A 50 0.27 -7.08 -9.18
CA ASP A 50 1.15 -7.41 -8.07
C ASP A 50 0.35 -7.54 -6.76
N VAL A 51 0.88 -8.32 -5.84
CA VAL A 51 0.35 -8.45 -4.49
C VAL A 51 0.77 -7.24 -3.66
N PHE A 52 -0.10 -6.74 -2.78
CA PHE A 52 0.27 -5.73 -1.80
C PHE A 52 1.23 -6.32 -0.77
N GLY A 53 2.45 -5.80 -0.75
CA GLY A 53 3.45 -6.12 0.26
C GLY A 53 3.35 -5.20 1.48
N PRO A 54 4.15 -5.45 2.53
CA PRO A 54 4.28 -4.53 3.65
C PRO A 54 4.76 -3.16 3.18
N GLY A 55 4.09 -2.11 3.66
CA GLY A 55 4.64 -0.76 3.54
C GLY A 55 5.92 -0.65 4.35
N THR A 56 6.93 0.01 3.80
CA THR A 56 8.27 0.11 4.40
C THR A 56 8.72 1.55 4.50
N MET A 57 9.51 1.83 5.53
CA MET A 57 10.21 3.09 5.69
C MET A 57 11.67 2.82 6.07
N ALA A 58 12.59 3.49 5.38
CA ALA A 58 14.00 3.51 5.76
C ALA A 58 14.41 4.94 6.12
N VAL A 59 15.06 5.10 7.27
CA VAL A 59 15.52 6.38 7.81
C VAL A 59 17.03 6.32 8.02
N SER A 60 17.75 7.28 7.48
CA SER A 60 19.18 7.48 7.73
C SER A 60 19.39 8.66 8.66
N ILE A 61 20.06 8.42 9.77
CA ILE A 61 20.41 9.42 10.78
C ILE A 61 21.94 9.59 10.78
N SER A 62 22.41 10.82 10.97
CA SER A 62 23.83 11.11 11.09
C SER A 62 24.08 12.08 12.23
N VAL A 63 24.93 11.69 13.16
CA VAL A 63 25.33 12.51 14.32
C VAL A 63 26.86 12.58 14.45
N PRO A 64 27.42 13.64 15.04
CA PRO A 64 28.86 13.73 15.29
C PRO A 64 29.40 12.55 16.09
N VAL A 65 30.59 12.08 15.73
CA VAL A 65 31.30 11.06 16.53
C VAL A 65 31.44 11.54 17.97
N GLY A 66 31.07 10.67 18.92
CA GLY A 66 31.01 11.00 20.35
C GLY A 66 29.61 11.37 20.84
N ASN A 67 28.68 11.71 19.97
CA ASN A 67 27.26 11.78 20.34
C ASN A 67 26.69 10.36 20.40
N ARG A 68 26.40 9.88 21.60
CA ARG A 68 25.89 8.54 21.89
C ARG A 68 24.42 8.51 22.26
N THR A 69 23.68 9.56 21.92
CA THR A 69 22.23 9.67 22.27
C THR A 69 21.42 8.48 21.73
N TYR A 70 21.71 8.04 20.50
CA TYR A 70 21.01 6.94 19.84
C TYR A 70 21.72 5.59 19.93
N ASP A 71 22.83 5.52 20.66
CA ASP A 71 23.64 4.32 20.81
C ASP A 71 22.94 3.33 21.76
N PRO A 72 22.58 2.11 21.30
CA PRO A 72 21.91 1.12 22.14
C PRO A 72 22.74 0.64 23.31
N PHE A 73 24.07 0.81 23.28
CA PHE A 73 24.96 0.48 24.41
C PHE A 73 25.11 1.63 25.41
N ASN A 74 24.50 2.79 25.15
CA ASN A 74 24.58 3.93 26.07
C ASN A 74 23.45 3.86 27.11
N THR A 75 23.73 3.29 28.28
CA THR A 75 22.79 3.18 29.41
C THR A 75 22.45 4.53 30.06
N SER A 76 23.19 5.61 29.73
CA SER A 76 22.89 6.97 30.17
C SER A 76 22.11 7.78 29.13
N SER A 77 21.70 7.16 28.02
CA SER A 77 20.88 7.81 26.99
C SER A 77 19.48 8.09 27.55
N VAL A 78 18.89 9.22 27.14
CA VAL A 78 17.49 9.55 27.40
C VAL A 78 16.50 8.52 26.81
N TYR A 79 16.96 7.73 25.84
CA TYR A 79 16.20 6.65 25.23
C TYR A 79 16.43 5.27 25.90
N TYR A 80 17.25 5.19 26.94
CA TYR A 80 17.48 3.93 27.65
C TYR A 80 16.48 3.77 28.78
N ASN A 81 15.74 2.68 28.77
CA ASN A 81 14.83 2.34 29.85
C ASN A 81 15.63 1.64 30.98
N THR A 82 15.86 2.36 32.09
CA THR A 82 16.63 1.85 33.23
C THR A 82 15.89 0.78 34.03
N PHE A 83 14.55 0.74 33.93
CA PHE A 83 13.74 -0.25 34.64
C PHE A 83 13.77 -1.61 33.93
N THR A 84 13.63 -1.64 32.59
CA THR A 84 13.68 -2.88 31.81
C THR A 84 15.09 -3.23 31.35
N GLU A 85 16.08 -2.37 31.62
CA GLU A 85 17.46 -2.49 31.13
C GLU A 85 17.56 -2.64 29.59
N GLN A 86 16.65 -1.97 28.87
CA GLN A 86 16.55 -2.08 27.41
C GLN A 86 16.80 -0.74 26.73
N PRO A 87 17.47 -0.74 25.55
CA PRO A 87 17.56 0.46 24.73
C PRO A 87 16.16 0.88 24.23
N GLY A 88 15.87 2.16 24.29
CA GLY A 88 14.58 2.70 23.81
C GLY A 88 14.42 2.61 22.29
N LEU A 89 15.52 2.74 21.54
CA LEU A 89 15.56 2.52 20.10
C LEU A 89 15.85 1.04 19.83
N ALA A 90 14.81 0.26 19.74
CA ALA A 90 14.87 -1.19 19.59
C ALA A 90 13.88 -1.65 18.50
N PRO A 91 14.03 -2.86 17.97
CA PRO A 91 13.00 -3.47 17.13
C PRO A 91 11.63 -3.50 17.79
N LEU A 92 10.58 -3.45 16.99
CA LEU A 92 9.16 -3.42 17.36
C LEU A 92 8.72 -2.13 18.09
N ARG A 93 9.55 -1.10 18.16
CA ARG A 93 9.12 0.22 18.62
C ARG A 93 8.33 0.93 17.51
N PRO A 94 7.22 1.61 17.87
CA PRO A 94 6.46 2.37 16.88
C PRO A 94 7.28 3.56 16.37
N ILE A 95 7.14 3.81 15.08
CA ILE A 95 7.72 4.95 14.39
C ILE A 95 6.70 5.52 13.43
N ARG A 96 6.65 6.84 13.32
CA ARG A 96 5.78 7.51 12.36
C ARG A 96 6.50 8.69 11.71
N LEU A 97 6.07 9.00 10.50
CA LEU A 97 6.41 10.22 9.81
C LEU A 97 5.14 11.01 9.55
N SER A 98 5.14 12.28 9.91
CA SER A 98 4.06 13.20 9.61
C SER A 98 4.58 14.46 8.93
N ARG A 99 3.71 15.11 8.16
CA ARG A 99 3.93 16.41 7.57
C ARG A 99 2.73 17.32 7.85
N ASN A 100 2.94 18.41 8.56
CA ASN A 100 1.88 19.38 8.93
C ASN A 100 0.66 18.71 9.58
N GLY A 101 0.89 17.70 10.44
CA GLY A 101 -0.16 16.95 11.12
C GLY A 101 -0.71 15.76 10.36
N GLU A 102 -0.46 15.63 9.05
CA GLU A 102 -0.86 14.48 8.26
C GLU A 102 0.19 13.38 8.31
N TYR A 103 -0.20 12.15 8.60
CA TYR A 103 0.70 11.00 8.56
C TYR A 103 1.06 10.65 7.12
N LEU A 104 2.32 10.36 6.87
CA LEU A 104 2.81 9.77 5.62
C LEU A 104 3.10 8.29 5.79
N PHE A 105 3.51 7.90 7.00
CA PHE A 105 3.78 6.52 7.36
C PHE A 105 3.70 6.33 8.88
N THR A 106 3.13 5.20 9.28
CA THR A 106 3.17 4.69 10.65
C THR A 106 3.50 3.21 10.59
N GLY A 107 4.37 2.74 11.46
CA GLY A 107 4.77 1.33 11.48
C GLY A 107 5.66 0.99 12.68
N LEU A 108 6.26 -0.19 12.65
CA LEU A 108 7.16 -0.70 13.67
C LEU A 108 8.58 -0.78 13.14
N VAL A 109 9.55 -0.40 13.95
CA VAL A 109 10.97 -0.59 13.63
C VAL A 109 11.26 -2.09 13.52
N THR A 110 11.77 -2.52 12.38
CA THR A 110 12.16 -3.91 12.15
C THR A 110 13.65 -4.12 12.40
N THR A 111 14.46 -3.11 12.08
CA THR A 111 15.90 -3.18 12.19
C THR A 111 16.47 -1.81 12.55
N PHE A 112 17.42 -1.80 13.47
CA PHE A 112 18.20 -0.64 13.85
C PHE A 112 19.69 -0.99 13.72
N ASN A 113 20.37 -0.41 12.73
CA ASN A 113 21.77 -0.63 12.46
C ASN A 113 22.59 0.62 12.79
N GLN A 114 23.79 0.43 13.31
CA GLN A 114 24.72 1.49 13.64
C GLN A 114 26.10 1.19 13.07
N THR A 115 26.76 2.25 12.58
CA THR A 115 28.15 2.16 12.15
C THR A 115 28.97 3.16 12.96
N TYR A 116 29.94 2.64 13.74
CA TYR A 116 30.92 3.47 14.45
C TYR A 116 32.06 3.86 13.51
N ASN A 117 32.24 5.15 13.32
CA ASN A 117 33.39 5.70 12.59
C ASN A 117 34.43 6.22 13.57
N MET A 118 35.70 6.20 13.20
CA MET A 118 36.78 6.70 14.05
C MET A 118 36.79 8.23 14.13
N ALA A 119 36.27 8.90 13.12
CA ALA A 119 36.19 10.37 13.05
C ALA A 119 34.97 10.78 12.17
N GLY A 120 34.55 12.03 12.31
CA GLY A 120 33.47 12.62 11.51
C GLY A 120 32.10 12.32 12.08
N MET A 121 31.27 11.58 11.34
CA MET A 121 29.88 11.30 11.69
C MET A 121 29.66 9.81 11.96
N THR A 122 28.86 9.50 12.96
CA THR A 122 28.30 8.15 13.20
C THR A 122 26.96 8.08 12.48
N THR A 123 26.70 7.01 11.75
CA THR A 123 25.47 6.82 11.00
C THR A 123 24.62 5.70 11.58
N TYR A 124 23.32 5.92 11.58
CA TYR A 124 22.32 4.95 11.98
C TYR A 124 21.35 4.74 10.82
N SER A 125 20.96 3.49 10.61
CA SER A 125 19.94 3.13 9.62
C SER A 125 18.80 2.42 10.34
N ILE A 126 17.61 3.01 10.26
CA ILE A 126 16.39 2.48 10.84
C ILE A 126 15.52 1.97 9.70
N PHE A 127 15.12 0.72 9.78
CA PHE A 127 14.13 0.15 8.87
C PHE A 127 12.86 -0.14 9.65
N ALA A 128 11.73 0.22 9.06
CA ALA A 128 10.42 0.00 9.64
C ALA A 128 9.45 -0.56 8.60
N ALA A 129 8.46 -1.27 9.08
CA ALA A 129 7.38 -1.79 8.27
C ALA A 129 6.03 -1.61 8.98
N ASP A 130 4.96 -1.60 8.20
CA ASP A 130 3.59 -1.54 8.71
C ASP A 130 3.14 -2.89 9.32
N ASN A 131 1.90 -2.96 9.78
CA ASN A 131 1.33 -4.15 10.41
C ASN A 131 1.21 -5.36 9.46
N THR A 132 1.29 -5.19 8.14
CA THR A 132 1.35 -6.31 7.20
C THR A 132 2.60 -7.17 7.45
N TYR A 133 3.71 -6.55 7.90
CA TYR A 133 4.90 -7.27 8.33
C TYR A 133 4.62 -8.17 9.54
N VAL A 134 3.84 -7.70 10.51
CA VAL A 134 3.45 -8.51 11.69
C VAL A 134 2.61 -9.71 11.25
N LEU A 135 1.67 -9.51 10.33
CA LEU A 135 0.87 -10.60 9.74
C LEU A 135 1.74 -11.62 8.99
N ALA A 136 2.80 -11.14 8.33
CA ALA A 136 3.74 -12.02 7.63
C ALA A 136 4.59 -12.91 8.57
N GLN A 137 4.71 -12.55 9.85
CA GLN A 137 5.37 -13.38 10.87
C GLN A 137 4.40 -14.35 11.56
N GLY A 138 3.09 -14.15 11.43
CA GLY A 138 2.05 -14.92 12.09
C GLY A 138 1.70 -16.21 11.33
N PHE A 139 1.28 -17.24 12.09
CA PHE A 139 0.76 -18.48 11.55
C PHE A 139 -0.60 -18.81 12.15
N LEU A 140 -1.51 -19.33 11.34
CA LEU A 140 -2.85 -19.73 11.74
C LEU A 140 -2.83 -21.09 12.45
N PRO A 141 -3.66 -21.28 13.48
CA PRO A 141 -4.07 -22.63 13.88
C PRO A 141 -4.95 -23.24 12.79
N GLU A 142 -5.22 -24.54 12.89
CA GLU A 142 -6.25 -25.13 12.04
C GLU A 142 -7.58 -24.37 12.22
N THR A 143 -8.10 -23.82 11.14
CA THR A 143 -9.28 -22.96 11.16
C THR A 143 -10.30 -23.41 10.13
N VAL A 144 -11.47 -23.83 10.62
CA VAL A 144 -12.60 -24.20 9.76
C VAL A 144 -13.38 -22.95 9.41
N THR A 145 -13.57 -22.69 8.11
CA THR A 145 -14.30 -21.56 7.61
C THR A 145 -15.62 -21.98 6.95
N THR A 146 -16.58 -21.08 6.88
CA THR A 146 -17.85 -21.27 6.19
C THR A 146 -17.86 -20.56 4.83
N SER A 147 -18.88 -20.77 4.03
CA SER A 147 -19.05 -19.91 2.85
C SER A 147 -19.46 -18.53 3.30
N GLU A 148 -18.66 -17.52 2.96
CA GLU A 148 -18.79 -16.17 3.48
C GLU A 148 -18.15 -15.13 2.55
N THR A 149 -18.36 -13.85 2.84
CA THR A 149 -17.75 -12.76 2.08
C THR A 149 -16.26 -12.63 2.40
N SER A 150 -15.48 -12.02 1.51
CA SER A 150 -14.05 -11.77 1.72
C SER A 150 -13.77 -10.97 3.00
N SER A 151 -14.59 -9.95 3.31
CA SER A 151 -14.44 -9.17 4.57
C SER A 151 -14.69 -10.02 5.82
N ALA A 152 -15.71 -10.90 5.81
CA ALA A 152 -15.97 -11.81 6.93
C ALA A 152 -14.81 -12.81 7.10
N ARG A 153 -14.26 -13.34 5.99
CA ARG A 153 -13.11 -14.24 6.01
C ARG A 153 -11.86 -13.55 6.56
N ILE A 154 -11.57 -12.32 6.17
CA ILE A 154 -10.46 -11.53 6.73
C ILE A 154 -10.64 -11.39 8.24
N THR A 155 -11.84 -11.01 8.69
CA THR A 155 -12.14 -10.88 10.13
C THR A 155 -11.91 -12.19 10.88
N ALA A 156 -12.37 -13.32 10.36
CA ALA A 156 -12.19 -14.64 10.97
C ALA A 156 -10.69 -15.02 11.05
N VAL A 157 -9.93 -14.77 9.99
CA VAL A 157 -8.48 -15.03 9.92
C VAL A 157 -7.71 -14.17 10.91
N LEU A 158 -8.00 -12.87 11.00
CA LEU A 158 -7.37 -11.96 11.94
C LEU A 158 -7.68 -12.34 13.39
N SER A 159 -8.92 -12.75 13.66
CA SER A 159 -9.33 -13.27 14.98
C SER A 159 -8.58 -14.55 15.35
N ALA A 160 -8.46 -15.51 14.41
CA ALA A 160 -7.71 -16.75 14.62
C ALA A 160 -6.21 -16.49 14.86
N ALA A 161 -5.66 -15.45 14.20
CA ALA A 161 -4.28 -15.00 14.37
C ALA A 161 -4.07 -14.16 15.65
N THR A 162 -5.11 -13.87 16.43
CA THR A 162 -5.06 -12.95 17.58
C THR A 162 -4.50 -11.57 17.25
N TYR A 163 -4.80 -11.08 16.03
CA TYR A 163 -4.37 -9.75 15.59
C TYR A 163 -5.08 -8.65 16.37
N THR A 164 -4.31 -7.72 16.94
CA THR A 164 -4.81 -6.62 17.79
C THR A 164 -4.72 -5.26 17.13
N GLY A 165 -4.13 -5.17 15.92
CA GLY A 165 -4.04 -3.91 15.17
C GLY A 165 -5.39 -3.39 14.70
N ALA A 166 -5.46 -2.09 14.42
CA ALA A 166 -6.66 -1.46 13.89
C ALA A 166 -7.00 -1.99 12.48
N THR A 167 -8.30 -2.09 12.18
CA THR A 167 -8.78 -2.58 10.88
C THR A 167 -9.90 -1.70 10.33
N SER A 168 -9.93 -1.56 9.01
CA SER A 168 -11.02 -0.92 8.24
C SER A 168 -11.45 -1.86 7.10
N LEU A 169 -12.44 -2.70 7.38
CA LEU A 169 -12.91 -3.76 6.49
C LEU A 169 -14.29 -3.41 5.89
N THR A 170 -14.53 -2.15 5.60
CA THR A 170 -15.83 -1.61 5.19
C THR A 170 -16.15 -1.81 3.71
N ALA A 171 -15.25 -2.38 2.94
CA ALA A 171 -15.49 -2.64 1.52
C ALA A 171 -16.70 -3.58 1.33
N SER A 172 -17.57 -3.24 0.37
CA SER A 172 -18.62 -4.15 -0.08
C SER A 172 -17.99 -5.23 -0.96
N PRO A 173 -17.74 -6.45 -0.45
CA PRO A 173 -17.05 -7.46 -1.22
C PRO A 173 -17.93 -7.94 -2.38
N THR A 174 -17.31 -8.20 -3.52
CA THR A 174 -17.98 -8.76 -4.69
C THR A 174 -17.89 -10.28 -4.73
N ALA A 175 -16.89 -10.86 -4.03
CA ALA A 175 -16.65 -12.29 -4.00
C ALA A 175 -17.27 -12.96 -2.77
N THR A 176 -17.86 -14.15 -2.99
CA THR A 176 -18.18 -15.10 -1.94
C THR A 176 -17.12 -16.21 -1.94
N LEU A 177 -16.50 -16.43 -0.81
CA LEU A 177 -15.48 -17.45 -0.61
C LEU A 177 -16.13 -18.75 -0.16
N GLY A 178 -15.56 -19.88 -0.61
CA GLY A 178 -16.02 -21.22 -0.25
C GLY A 178 -15.72 -21.58 1.21
N ALA A 179 -16.34 -22.66 1.68
CA ALA A 179 -16.03 -23.25 2.96
C ALA A 179 -14.77 -24.12 2.83
N TYR A 180 -13.72 -23.77 3.57
CA TYR A 180 -12.45 -24.48 3.54
C TYR A 180 -11.93 -24.72 4.96
N THR A 181 -11.11 -25.74 5.14
CA THR A 181 -10.30 -25.91 6.34
C THR A 181 -8.90 -25.35 6.07
N ILE A 182 -8.54 -24.27 6.74
CA ILE A 182 -7.21 -23.70 6.66
C ILE A 182 -6.28 -24.57 7.51
N PRO A 183 -5.23 -25.18 6.92
CA PRO A 183 -4.31 -26.03 7.69
C PRO A 183 -3.56 -25.24 8.78
N SER A 184 -3.28 -25.90 9.90
CA SER A 184 -2.38 -25.34 10.91
C SER A 184 -1.00 -25.04 10.31
N GLY A 185 -0.40 -23.92 10.70
CA GLY A 185 0.88 -23.46 10.17
C GLY A 185 0.78 -22.68 8.85
N THR A 186 -0.44 -22.38 8.38
CA THR A 186 -0.64 -21.47 7.25
C THR A 186 -0.23 -20.06 7.65
N ASN A 187 0.63 -19.41 6.87
CA ASN A 187 1.02 -18.03 7.11
C ASN A 187 -0.16 -17.06 6.91
N VAL A 188 -0.37 -16.16 7.86
CA VAL A 188 -1.53 -15.24 7.89
C VAL A 188 -1.55 -14.35 6.65
N ASN A 189 -0.44 -13.68 6.34
CA ASN A 189 -0.37 -12.76 5.20
C ASN A 189 -0.52 -13.50 3.86
N ALA A 190 0.07 -14.69 3.73
CA ALA A 190 -0.09 -15.51 2.53
C ALA A 190 -1.56 -15.90 2.30
N TYR A 191 -2.30 -16.21 3.35
CA TYR A 191 -3.72 -16.51 3.22
C TYR A 191 -4.57 -15.26 2.88
N ILE A 192 -4.27 -14.11 3.49
CA ILE A 192 -4.90 -12.82 3.16
C ILE A 192 -4.65 -12.47 1.68
N ASN A 193 -3.46 -12.72 1.16
CA ASN A 193 -3.14 -12.51 -0.25
C ASN A 193 -3.98 -13.40 -1.19
N ARG A 194 -4.30 -14.64 -0.77
CA ARG A 194 -5.24 -15.49 -1.52
C ARG A 194 -6.67 -14.93 -1.51
N ILE A 195 -7.11 -14.33 -0.40
CA ILE A 195 -8.41 -13.63 -0.34
C ILE A 195 -8.38 -12.45 -1.30
N GLN A 196 -7.32 -11.63 -1.28
CA GLN A 196 -7.14 -10.52 -2.20
C GLN A 196 -7.18 -10.96 -3.66
N GLN A 197 -6.50 -12.05 -4.00
CA GLN A 197 -6.48 -12.60 -5.35
C GLN A 197 -7.88 -13.06 -5.80
N ALA A 198 -8.67 -13.68 -4.92
CA ALA A 198 -10.04 -14.09 -5.22
C ALA A 198 -10.99 -12.89 -5.38
N GLU A 199 -10.83 -11.84 -4.57
CA GLU A 199 -11.61 -10.60 -4.62
C GLU A 199 -11.17 -9.68 -5.77
N GLN A 200 -9.87 -9.71 -6.15
CA GLN A 200 -9.20 -8.69 -6.98
C GLN A 200 -9.32 -7.28 -6.37
N GLY A 201 -9.46 -7.23 -5.06
CA GLY A 201 -9.49 -6.02 -4.27
C GLY A 201 -8.11 -5.53 -3.85
N ARG A 202 -8.10 -4.63 -2.88
CA ARG A 202 -6.88 -4.13 -2.24
C ARG A 202 -6.91 -4.45 -0.77
N ILE A 203 -5.85 -5.05 -0.24
CA ILE A 203 -5.67 -5.26 1.19
C ILE A 203 -4.27 -4.75 1.53
N PHE A 204 -4.21 -3.68 2.31
CA PHE A 204 -2.98 -2.97 2.64
C PHE A 204 -3.11 -2.27 4.00
N CYS A 205 -2.01 -1.84 4.59
CA CYS A 205 -2.06 -0.90 5.71
C CYS A 205 -2.03 0.53 5.18
N ASP A 206 -2.95 1.36 5.65
CA ASP A 206 -2.97 2.78 5.32
C ASP A 206 -1.82 3.54 6.02
N ARG A 207 -1.70 4.84 5.77
CA ARG A 207 -0.66 5.70 6.36
C ARG A 207 -0.69 5.77 7.89
N ALA A 208 -1.84 5.48 8.51
CA ALA A 208 -2.01 5.40 9.96
C ALA A 208 -1.78 3.98 10.52
N ASN A 209 -1.34 3.05 9.68
CA ASN A 209 -1.12 1.64 10.02
C ASN A 209 -2.41 0.86 10.34
N VAL A 210 -3.54 1.27 9.74
CA VAL A 210 -4.81 0.54 9.82
C VAL A 210 -4.89 -0.44 8.67
N LEU A 211 -5.08 -1.73 8.96
CA LEU A 211 -5.27 -2.75 7.92
C LEU A 211 -6.62 -2.52 7.22
N THR A 212 -6.54 -2.10 5.97
CA THR A 212 -7.68 -1.68 5.15
C THR A 212 -7.94 -2.68 4.05
N ALA A 213 -9.20 -3.07 3.88
CA ALA A 213 -9.64 -3.88 2.74
C ALA A 213 -10.64 -3.08 1.89
N GLN A 214 -10.36 -3.02 0.60
CA GLN A 214 -11.22 -2.38 -0.40
C GLN A 214 -11.62 -3.41 -1.44
N GLN A 215 -12.85 -3.30 -1.95
CA GLN A 215 -13.32 -4.13 -3.05
C GLN A 215 -12.52 -3.86 -4.34
N ARG A 216 -12.68 -4.76 -5.30
CA ARG A 216 -12.21 -4.57 -6.69
C ARG A 216 -12.65 -3.21 -7.23
N ILE A 217 -11.78 -2.60 -8.05
CA ILE A 217 -12.09 -1.34 -8.74
C ILE A 217 -13.35 -1.54 -9.58
N GLY A 218 -14.32 -0.66 -9.41
CA GLY A 218 -15.51 -0.63 -10.24
C GLY A 218 -15.24 -0.06 -11.63
N THR A 219 -16.25 -0.07 -12.48
CA THR A 219 -16.19 0.52 -13.84
C THR A 219 -16.05 2.03 -13.83
N THR A 220 -16.39 2.68 -12.71
CA THR A 220 -16.35 4.14 -12.56
C THR A 220 -15.49 4.49 -11.36
N LEU A 221 -14.53 5.39 -11.54
CA LEU A 221 -13.76 5.96 -10.44
C LEU A 221 -14.59 6.99 -9.68
N ALA A 222 -14.23 7.16 -8.41
CA ALA A 222 -14.66 8.33 -7.64
C ALA A 222 -14.11 9.61 -8.27
N ALA A 223 -14.69 10.76 -7.88
CA ALA A 223 -14.13 12.05 -8.27
C ALA A 223 -12.66 12.16 -7.82
N ALA A 224 -11.82 12.76 -8.67
CA ALA A 224 -10.41 12.89 -8.38
C ALA A 224 -10.17 13.74 -7.12
N THR A 225 -9.38 13.20 -6.17
CA THR A 225 -8.94 13.90 -4.96
C THR A 225 -7.86 14.91 -5.25
N ALA A 226 -7.07 14.67 -6.30
CA ALA A 226 -6.05 15.61 -6.80
C ALA A 226 -5.97 15.57 -8.32
N THR A 227 -5.67 16.73 -8.91
CA THR A 227 -5.48 16.89 -10.37
C THR A 227 -4.08 17.39 -10.62
N PHE A 228 -3.40 16.75 -11.58
CA PHE A 228 -2.06 17.12 -12.05
C PHE A 228 -2.12 17.61 -13.47
N ASP A 229 -1.44 18.72 -13.79
CA ASP A 229 -1.33 19.23 -15.12
C ASP A 229 0.03 19.91 -15.42
N ASP A 230 0.31 20.12 -16.71
CA ASP A 230 1.49 20.84 -17.19
C ASP A 230 1.16 22.26 -17.68
N THR A 231 -0.04 22.74 -17.47
CA THR A 231 -0.49 24.08 -17.89
C THR A 231 -0.43 25.12 -16.77
N GLY A 232 -0.22 24.68 -15.52
CA GLY A 232 -0.20 25.51 -14.32
C GLY A 232 -1.59 25.82 -13.75
N THR A 233 -2.63 25.12 -14.20
CA THR A 233 -4.00 25.28 -13.71
C THR A 233 -4.25 24.44 -12.45
N ALA A 234 -3.59 23.26 -12.36
CA ALA A 234 -3.68 22.35 -11.25
C ALA A 234 -2.31 22.12 -10.59
N THR A 235 -2.10 20.97 -9.97
CA THR A 235 -0.83 20.63 -9.34
C THR A 235 0.22 20.28 -10.40
N PRO A 236 1.37 20.97 -10.45
CA PRO A 236 2.43 20.60 -11.38
C PRO A 236 3.05 19.25 -11.00
N TYR A 237 3.49 18.51 -12.01
CA TYR A 237 4.24 17.28 -11.85
C TYR A 237 5.63 17.41 -12.47
N ASP A 238 6.58 16.61 -11.98
CA ASP A 238 7.94 16.53 -12.54
C ASP A 238 7.96 15.59 -13.75
N SER A 239 7.25 14.45 -13.62
CA SER A 239 7.17 13.45 -14.68
C SER A 239 5.91 12.61 -14.60
N ILE A 240 5.41 12.20 -15.75
CA ILE A 240 4.43 11.13 -15.93
C ILE A 240 5.12 10.01 -16.69
N PHE A 241 5.09 8.80 -16.13
CA PHE A 241 5.59 7.63 -16.84
C PHE A 241 4.44 6.98 -17.62
N VAL A 242 4.68 6.76 -18.91
CA VAL A 242 3.72 6.11 -19.81
C VAL A 242 4.23 4.72 -20.12
N GLU A 243 3.43 3.72 -19.78
CA GLU A 243 3.70 2.34 -20.16
C GLU A 243 2.85 1.95 -21.37
N PHE A 244 3.49 1.32 -22.33
CA PHE A 244 2.85 0.70 -23.47
C PHE A 244 3.59 -0.60 -23.77
N ASP A 245 3.20 -1.67 -23.11
CA ASP A 245 3.95 -2.92 -23.05
C ASP A 245 3.04 -4.10 -23.38
N GLN A 246 3.58 -5.06 -24.12
CA GLN A 246 2.96 -6.35 -24.38
C GLN A 246 2.74 -7.16 -23.10
N GLN A 247 3.59 -7.02 -22.08
CA GLN A 247 3.45 -7.71 -20.79
C GLN A 247 2.16 -7.37 -20.05
N SER A 248 1.52 -6.25 -20.43
CA SER A 248 0.21 -5.88 -19.87
C SER A 248 -0.96 -6.62 -20.51
N VAL A 249 -0.74 -7.33 -21.63
CA VAL A 249 -1.80 -8.07 -22.31
C VAL A 249 -2.10 -9.36 -21.54
N VAL A 250 -3.38 -9.56 -21.23
CA VAL A 250 -3.94 -10.83 -20.79
C VAL A 250 -5.08 -11.19 -21.74
N ASN A 251 -4.87 -12.14 -22.63
CA ASN A 251 -5.85 -12.55 -23.63
C ASN A 251 -6.34 -14.01 -23.45
N ASN A 252 -5.81 -14.68 -22.44
CA ASN A 252 -6.26 -15.96 -21.94
C ASN A 252 -6.20 -15.92 -20.41
N ALA A 253 -7.29 -16.22 -19.73
CA ALA A 253 -7.35 -16.24 -18.28
C ALA A 253 -7.93 -17.56 -17.80
N ASP A 254 -7.20 -18.23 -16.92
CA ASP A 254 -7.53 -19.55 -16.39
C ASP A 254 -7.74 -19.44 -14.88
N VAL A 255 -8.91 -19.86 -14.39
CA VAL A 255 -9.23 -19.84 -12.96
C VAL A 255 -9.79 -21.19 -12.51
N THR A 256 -9.21 -21.76 -11.46
CA THR A 256 -9.75 -22.95 -10.77
C THR A 256 -9.99 -22.63 -9.30
N ILE A 257 -11.01 -23.25 -8.70
CA ILE A 257 -11.30 -23.12 -7.27
C ILE A 257 -10.65 -24.26 -6.47
N GLU A 258 -10.27 -23.98 -5.22
CA GLU A 258 -9.61 -24.92 -4.32
C GLU A 258 -10.41 -26.19 -4.05
N SER A 259 -11.74 -26.11 -4.04
CA SER A 259 -12.62 -27.24 -3.75
C SER A 259 -12.74 -28.29 -4.89
N GLY A 260 -11.86 -28.25 -5.89
CA GLY A 260 -11.87 -29.21 -7.00
C GLY A 260 -12.89 -28.87 -8.08
N GLY A 261 -13.18 -27.59 -8.29
CA GLY A 261 -13.99 -27.10 -9.39
C GLY A 261 -13.37 -27.36 -10.77
N THR A 262 -14.17 -27.13 -11.80
CA THR A 262 -13.67 -27.23 -13.18
C THR A 262 -12.92 -25.98 -13.59
N LEU A 263 -11.91 -26.15 -14.46
CA LEU A 263 -11.19 -25.01 -15.02
C LEU A 263 -12.17 -24.08 -15.73
N GLN A 264 -12.18 -22.81 -15.30
CA GLN A 264 -12.90 -21.74 -15.97
C GLN A 264 -11.92 -20.93 -16.81
N ASN A 265 -12.19 -20.86 -18.10
CA ASN A 265 -11.33 -20.19 -19.06
C ASN A 265 -12.07 -19.06 -19.77
N ALA A 266 -11.43 -17.90 -19.87
CA ALA A 266 -11.88 -16.79 -20.69
C ALA A 266 -10.78 -16.44 -21.70
N THR A 267 -11.16 -16.23 -22.98
CA THR A 267 -10.19 -15.97 -24.04
C THR A 267 -10.67 -14.88 -24.98
N ASN A 268 -9.72 -14.15 -25.59
CA ASN A 268 -9.96 -13.24 -26.71
C ASN A 268 -9.19 -13.70 -27.94
N ALA A 269 -9.88 -14.38 -28.86
CA ALA A 269 -9.25 -15.00 -30.03
C ALA A 269 -8.60 -13.97 -30.99
N SER A 270 -9.16 -12.77 -31.12
CA SER A 270 -8.58 -11.70 -31.97
C SER A 270 -7.23 -11.24 -31.41
N SER A 271 -7.17 -11.01 -30.10
CA SER A 271 -5.93 -10.64 -29.41
C SER A 271 -4.89 -11.75 -29.46
N ILE A 272 -5.29 -13.00 -29.29
CA ILE A 272 -4.37 -14.15 -29.41
C ILE A 272 -3.76 -14.23 -30.82
N SER A 273 -4.54 -13.94 -31.85
CA SER A 273 -4.05 -13.92 -33.24
C SER A 273 -3.01 -12.81 -33.46
N GLU A 274 -3.11 -11.68 -32.74
CA GLU A 274 -2.25 -10.52 -32.94
C GLU A 274 -1.03 -10.52 -32.00
N TYR A 275 -1.22 -10.91 -30.72
CA TYR A 275 -0.20 -10.79 -29.64
C TYR A 275 0.26 -12.14 -29.11
N PHE A 276 -0.10 -13.25 -29.73
CA PHE A 276 0.09 -14.60 -29.22
C PHE A 276 -0.65 -14.82 -27.89
N THR A 277 -0.66 -16.06 -27.39
CA THR A 277 -1.32 -16.37 -26.12
C THR A 277 -0.54 -15.78 -24.95
N GLN A 278 -1.19 -14.87 -24.21
CA GLN A 278 -0.71 -14.29 -22.96
C GLN A 278 -1.66 -14.74 -21.87
N THR A 279 -1.20 -15.69 -21.05
CA THR A 279 -2.06 -16.35 -20.06
C THR A 279 -1.81 -15.82 -18.65
N GLU A 280 -2.89 -15.42 -17.97
CA GLU A 280 -2.93 -15.27 -16.53
C GLU A 280 -3.65 -16.46 -15.91
N SER A 281 -3.06 -17.09 -14.90
CA SER A 281 -3.61 -18.31 -14.29
C SER A 281 -3.71 -18.16 -12.78
N ILE A 282 -4.92 -18.34 -12.26
CA ILE A 282 -5.20 -18.42 -10.82
C ILE A 282 -5.65 -19.84 -10.49
N THR A 283 -4.77 -20.57 -9.84
CA THR A 283 -5.08 -21.92 -9.33
C THR A 283 -5.50 -21.82 -7.86
N ASP A 284 -6.35 -22.75 -7.44
CA ASP A 284 -6.77 -22.88 -6.04
C ASP A 284 -7.37 -21.59 -5.45
N SER A 285 -8.17 -20.88 -6.27
CA SER A 285 -8.90 -19.69 -5.82
C SER A 285 -9.87 -20.03 -4.69
N LEU A 286 -9.98 -19.13 -3.71
CA LEU A 286 -10.90 -19.30 -2.58
C LEU A 286 -12.37 -19.06 -2.94
N LEU A 287 -12.71 -18.78 -4.19
CA LEU A 287 -14.10 -18.56 -4.63
C LEU A 287 -15.00 -19.75 -4.34
N SER A 288 -16.29 -19.48 -4.11
CA SER A 288 -17.24 -20.49 -3.68
C SER A 288 -17.84 -21.33 -4.83
N SER A 289 -17.67 -20.91 -6.09
CA SER A 289 -18.28 -21.59 -7.24
C SER A 289 -17.55 -21.34 -8.56
N ASP A 290 -17.69 -22.29 -9.48
CA ASP A 290 -17.20 -22.18 -10.86
C ASP A 290 -17.77 -20.95 -11.58
N GLY A 291 -19.02 -20.55 -11.30
CA GLY A 291 -19.62 -19.35 -11.89
C GLY A 291 -18.92 -18.05 -11.49
N GLN A 292 -18.45 -17.95 -10.23
CA GLN A 292 -17.62 -16.83 -9.79
C GLN A 292 -16.21 -16.89 -10.38
N ALA A 293 -15.63 -18.09 -10.51
CA ALA A 293 -14.35 -18.27 -11.17
C ALA A 293 -14.42 -17.86 -12.66
N ALA A 294 -15.50 -18.18 -13.37
CA ALA A 294 -15.72 -17.71 -14.75
C ALA A 294 -15.85 -16.17 -14.84
N THR A 295 -16.52 -15.56 -13.87
CA THR A 295 -16.61 -14.09 -13.77
C THR A 295 -15.25 -13.49 -13.54
N LEU A 296 -14.44 -14.07 -12.65
CA LEU A 296 -13.07 -13.63 -12.39
C LEU A 296 -12.19 -13.78 -13.63
N ALA A 297 -12.25 -14.94 -14.34
CA ALA A 297 -11.50 -15.13 -15.56
C ALA A 297 -11.83 -14.06 -16.62
N SER A 298 -13.11 -13.73 -16.77
CA SER A 298 -13.53 -12.67 -17.69
C SER A 298 -13.03 -11.28 -17.25
N TYR A 299 -12.99 -11.01 -15.95
CA TYR A 299 -12.45 -9.76 -15.40
C TYR A 299 -10.96 -9.59 -15.64
N LEU A 300 -10.19 -10.66 -15.58
CA LEU A 300 -8.74 -10.63 -15.78
C LEU A 300 -8.32 -10.32 -17.23
N LEU A 301 -9.23 -10.45 -18.21
CA LEU A 301 -8.89 -10.20 -19.60
C LEU A 301 -8.54 -8.72 -19.84
N TYR A 302 -7.35 -8.49 -20.36
CA TYR A 302 -6.87 -7.22 -20.89
C TYR A 302 -6.29 -7.44 -22.30
N PRO A 303 -7.16 -7.60 -23.33
CA PRO A 303 -6.76 -8.18 -24.59
C PRO A 303 -5.94 -7.26 -25.49
N ASN A 304 -5.94 -5.95 -25.25
CA ASN A 304 -5.24 -4.99 -26.11
C ASN A 304 -4.32 -4.10 -25.29
N PRO A 305 -3.03 -4.02 -25.64
CA PRO A 305 -2.14 -3.07 -24.98
C PRO A 305 -2.61 -1.64 -25.28
N ARG A 306 -2.60 -0.78 -24.26
CA ARG A 306 -2.95 0.64 -24.39
C ARG A 306 -1.94 1.50 -23.66
N PRO A 307 -1.54 2.64 -24.23
CA PRO A 307 -0.72 3.59 -23.51
C PRO A 307 -1.47 4.07 -22.25
N ARG A 308 -0.84 3.95 -21.09
CA ARG A 308 -1.42 4.35 -19.82
C ARG A 308 -0.40 5.07 -18.95
N PHE A 309 -0.87 5.98 -18.15
CA PHE A 309 -0.05 6.62 -17.13
C PHE A 309 0.05 5.67 -15.94
N THR A 310 1.26 5.20 -15.66
CA THR A 310 1.51 4.24 -14.57
C THR A 310 2.21 4.86 -13.37
N SER A 311 2.76 6.06 -13.52
CA SER A 311 3.15 6.86 -12.36
C SER A 311 3.15 8.36 -12.65
N VAL A 312 2.91 9.12 -11.57
CA VAL A 312 3.00 10.59 -11.54
C VAL A 312 3.94 10.98 -10.41
N SER A 313 4.99 11.74 -10.71
CA SER A 313 5.95 12.21 -9.71
C SER A 313 5.90 13.72 -9.57
N THR A 314 6.00 14.21 -8.34
CA THR A 314 6.08 15.65 -8.03
C THR A 314 7.03 15.93 -6.89
N THR A 315 7.69 17.10 -6.94
CA THR A 315 8.59 17.57 -5.88
C THR A 315 7.90 18.67 -5.09
N PHE A 316 7.77 18.48 -3.79
CA PHE A 316 7.04 19.40 -2.90
C PHE A 316 7.64 20.81 -2.83
N ALA A 317 8.94 20.97 -3.12
CA ALA A 317 9.57 22.29 -3.14
C ALA A 317 8.99 23.23 -4.20
N SER A 318 8.49 22.67 -5.31
CA SER A 318 7.88 23.44 -6.41
C SER A 318 6.40 23.76 -6.19
N LEU A 319 5.78 23.24 -5.12
CA LEU A 319 4.35 23.35 -4.85
C LEU A 319 4.04 24.50 -3.89
N SER A 320 2.86 25.09 -4.06
CA SER A 320 2.26 25.97 -3.06
C SER A 320 1.86 25.19 -1.79
N ASP A 321 1.69 25.87 -0.67
CA ASP A 321 1.30 25.21 0.58
C ASP A 321 -0.09 24.57 0.50
N ALA A 322 -1.01 25.16 -0.27
CA ALA A 322 -2.32 24.57 -0.53
C ALA A 322 -2.20 23.25 -1.30
N GLN A 323 -1.34 23.20 -2.33
CA GLN A 323 -1.08 21.96 -3.09
C GLN A 323 -0.40 20.88 -2.22
N LYS A 324 0.59 21.27 -1.40
CA LYS A 324 1.22 20.35 -0.43
C LYS A 324 0.22 19.75 0.55
N THR A 325 -0.71 20.57 1.04
CA THR A 325 -1.76 20.13 1.96
C THR A 325 -2.76 19.20 1.25
N ALA A 326 -3.08 19.44 -0.01
CA ALA A 326 -3.97 18.59 -0.79
C ALA A 326 -3.35 17.23 -1.16
N LEU A 327 -2.03 17.17 -1.36
CA LEU A 327 -1.34 15.93 -1.72
C LEU A 327 -1.02 15.03 -0.52
N ALA A 328 -0.76 15.61 0.66
CA ALA A 328 -0.36 14.85 1.84
C ALA A 328 -1.37 13.76 2.25
N PRO A 329 -2.71 13.96 2.16
CA PRO A 329 -3.70 12.96 2.54
C PRO A 329 -4.00 11.91 1.46
N ILE A 330 -3.39 11.96 0.27
CA ILE A 330 -3.65 10.94 -0.76
C ILE A 330 -3.31 9.56 -0.24
N GLU A 331 -4.23 8.61 -0.49
CA GLU A 331 -4.11 7.23 -0.03
C GLU A 331 -4.25 6.23 -1.19
N ILE A 332 -3.80 5.01 -0.98
CA ILE A 332 -4.00 3.89 -1.89
C ILE A 332 -5.52 3.70 -2.10
N GLY A 333 -5.93 3.60 -3.35
CA GLY A 333 -7.35 3.51 -3.71
C GLY A 333 -8.00 4.84 -4.07
N ASP A 334 -7.37 5.97 -3.75
CA ASP A 334 -7.84 7.29 -4.20
C ASP A 334 -7.77 7.42 -5.72
N THR A 335 -8.59 8.31 -6.25
CA THR A 335 -8.56 8.70 -7.66
C THR A 335 -7.77 9.97 -7.81
N VAL A 336 -6.86 10.01 -8.77
CA VAL A 336 -6.17 11.21 -9.22
C VAL A 336 -6.38 11.39 -10.71
N GLN A 337 -6.37 12.62 -11.18
CA GLN A 337 -6.44 12.92 -12.61
C GLN A 337 -5.10 13.49 -13.06
N ALA A 338 -4.59 13.01 -14.18
CA ALA A 338 -3.35 13.53 -14.78
C ALA A 338 -3.59 13.97 -16.22
N THR A 339 -3.12 15.16 -16.54
CA THR A 339 -3.27 15.77 -17.87
C THR A 339 -1.89 16.14 -18.44
N LYS A 340 -1.65 15.71 -19.67
CA LYS A 340 -0.48 16.09 -20.47
C LYS A 340 -0.92 16.85 -21.72
N THR A 341 -0.32 18.02 -21.95
CA THR A 341 -0.59 18.88 -23.12
C THR A 341 0.59 18.88 -24.06
N PHE A 342 0.31 18.85 -25.36
CA PHE A 342 1.28 18.85 -26.45
C PHE A 342 1.08 20.08 -27.30
N THR A 343 2.15 20.54 -27.93
CA THR A 343 2.10 21.67 -28.91
C THR A 343 1.73 21.22 -30.32
N THR A 344 1.88 19.92 -30.61
CA THR A 344 1.64 19.35 -31.95
C THR A 344 1.09 17.92 -31.79
N GLY A 345 0.45 17.42 -32.83
CA GLY A 345 -0.14 16.07 -32.83
C GLY A 345 -1.64 16.08 -32.51
N THR A 346 -2.24 14.88 -32.52
CA THR A 346 -3.66 14.70 -32.22
C THR A 346 -3.79 13.41 -31.36
N PRO A 347 -4.42 13.47 -30.18
CA PRO A 347 -4.96 14.66 -29.53
C PRO A 347 -3.87 15.59 -28.98
N LEU A 348 -4.19 16.88 -28.84
CA LEU A 348 -3.28 17.87 -28.22
C LEU A 348 -3.24 17.73 -26.68
N THR A 349 -4.23 17.12 -26.09
CA THR A 349 -4.31 16.94 -24.64
C THR A 349 -4.74 15.50 -24.33
N ILE A 350 -4.02 14.86 -23.44
CA ILE A 350 -4.36 13.54 -22.91
C ILE A 350 -4.66 13.70 -21.43
N THR A 351 -5.87 13.34 -21.02
CA THR A 351 -6.30 13.34 -19.63
C THR A 351 -6.71 11.92 -19.25
N GLN A 352 -6.21 11.43 -18.12
CA GLN A 352 -6.59 10.12 -17.57
C GLN A 352 -6.97 10.25 -16.11
N ASP A 353 -8.10 9.61 -15.73
CA ASP A 353 -8.44 9.36 -14.36
C ASP A 353 -7.77 8.05 -13.93
N LEU A 354 -7.06 8.11 -12.83
CA LEU A 354 -6.14 7.08 -12.37
C LEU A 354 -6.46 6.70 -10.93
N SER A 355 -6.43 5.41 -10.63
CA SER A 355 -6.48 4.93 -9.25
C SER A 355 -5.08 4.76 -8.70
N VAL A 356 -4.85 5.24 -7.48
CA VAL A 356 -3.57 5.10 -6.78
C VAL A 356 -3.40 3.66 -6.30
N GLU A 357 -2.32 3.01 -6.72
CA GLU A 357 -1.97 1.64 -6.35
C GLU A 357 -0.80 1.59 -5.36
N GLY A 358 0.04 2.60 -5.37
CA GLY A 358 1.16 2.71 -4.45
C GLY A 358 1.67 4.14 -4.33
N ILE A 359 2.36 4.41 -3.24
CA ILE A 359 2.86 5.74 -2.90
C ILE A 359 4.28 5.61 -2.39
N ASP A 360 5.21 6.26 -3.07
CA ASP A 360 6.60 6.37 -2.65
C ASP A 360 6.92 7.81 -2.23
N HIS A 361 7.62 7.96 -1.12
CA HIS A 361 8.20 9.23 -0.71
C HIS A 361 9.71 9.10 -0.58
N VAL A 362 10.43 10.07 -1.13
CA VAL A 362 11.85 10.26 -0.91
C VAL A 362 12.04 11.66 -0.33
N ILE A 363 12.53 11.73 0.89
CA ILE A 363 12.78 12.98 1.61
C ILE A 363 14.27 13.02 1.90
N ASP A 364 14.96 14.01 1.39
CA ASP A 364 16.40 14.17 1.51
C ASP A 364 16.73 15.63 1.80
N MET A 365 17.69 15.88 2.67
CA MET A 365 18.06 17.24 3.08
C MET A 365 18.52 18.13 1.92
N ASN A 366 19.08 17.54 0.86
CA ASN A 366 19.64 18.29 -0.27
C ASN A 366 18.63 18.46 -1.41
N THR A 367 17.82 17.43 -1.68
CA THR A 367 16.90 17.39 -2.82
C THR A 367 15.44 17.67 -2.44
N GLY A 368 15.16 17.72 -1.14
CA GLY A 368 13.83 17.97 -0.62
C GLY A 368 12.92 16.73 -0.64
N HIS A 369 11.62 16.95 -0.66
CA HIS A 369 10.60 15.91 -0.61
C HIS A 369 10.02 15.67 -2.01
N ARG A 370 10.19 14.46 -2.52
CA ARG A 370 9.58 13.97 -3.76
C ARG A 370 8.56 12.88 -3.43
N MET A 371 7.40 12.94 -4.07
CA MET A 371 6.35 11.93 -4.02
C MET A 371 6.18 11.32 -5.41
N THR A 372 6.02 10.01 -5.46
CA THR A 372 5.63 9.28 -6.67
C THR A 372 4.37 8.49 -6.36
N LEU A 373 3.33 8.72 -7.14
CA LEU A 373 2.10 7.93 -7.13
C LEU A 373 2.21 6.87 -8.22
N TRP A 374 2.13 5.61 -7.85
CA TRP A 374 1.97 4.50 -8.78
C TRP A 374 0.49 4.32 -9.05
N THR A 375 0.12 4.24 -10.32
CA THR A 375 -1.28 4.37 -10.72
C THR A 375 -1.70 3.29 -11.69
N SER A 376 -2.99 2.98 -11.65
CA SER A 376 -3.67 2.17 -12.65
C SER A 376 -4.83 2.94 -13.28
N SER A 377 -5.05 2.70 -14.57
CA SER A 377 -6.24 3.26 -15.23
C SER A 377 -7.46 2.40 -14.96
N THR A 378 -8.62 3.02 -14.88
CA THR A 378 -9.91 2.32 -14.71
C THR A 378 -10.40 1.57 -15.92
N THR A 379 -9.80 1.75 -17.06
CA THR A 379 -10.21 1.10 -18.31
C THR A 379 -9.95 -0.42 -18.33
N VAL A 380 -10.06 -1.07 -17.17
CA VAL A 380 -10.01 -2.53 -17.09
C VAL A 380 -11.27 -3.18 -17.67
N LEU A 381 -12.36 -2.45 -17.80
CA LEU A 381 -13.61 -2.99 -18.33
C LEU A 381 -14.01 -2.27 -19.61
N ASN A 382 -14.33 -3.06 -20.63
CA ASN A 382 -14.86 -2.62 -21.91
C ASN A 382 -16.35 -2.17 -21.73
N ALA A 383 -16.58 -1.18 -20.84
CA ALA A 383 -17.90 -0.60 -20.70
C ALA A 383 -18.26 0.17 -21.96
N LEU A 384 -19.51 0.05 -22.37
CA LEU A 384 -20.06 0.89 -23.44
C LEU A 384 -20.16 2.32 -22.93
N VAL A 385 -19.39 3.23 -23.49
CA VAL A 385 -19.49 4.67 -23.22
C VAL A 385 -20.26 5.30 -24.39
N LEU A 386 -21.50 5.75 -24.13
CA LEU A 386 -22.34 6.40 -25.15
C LEU A 386 -21.60 7.62 -25.74
N ASP A 387 -21.70 7.75 -27.08
CA ASP A 387 -21.07 8.81 -27.85
C ASP A 387 -19.52 8.78 -27.91
N ASP A 388 -18.85 7.76 -27.37
CA ASP A 388 -17.42 7.54 -27.57
C ASP A 388 -17.17 6.80 -28.89
N ILE A 389 -16.24 7.31 -29.70
CA ILE A 389 -15.93 6.75 -31.02
C ILE A 389 -15.34 5.33 -30.94
N THR A 390 -14.75 4.98 -29.81
CA THR A 390 -14.10 3.68 -29.58
C THR A 390 -14.97 2.77 -28.72
N TYR A 391 -15.57 3.32 -27.66
CA TYR A 391 -16.34 2.59 -26.67
C TYR A 391 -17.87 2.74 -26.81
N GLY A 392 -18.32 3.67 -27.66
CA GLY A 392 -19.74 3.88 -27.95
C GLY A 392 -20.33 2.90 -28.98
N ILE A 393 -19.53 1.98 -29.50
CA ILE A 393 -19.99 0.99 -30.48
C ILE A 393 -20.24 -0.33 -29.78
N ILE A 394 -21.46 -0.83 -29.86
CA ILE A 394 -21.78 -2.18 -29.37
C ILE A 394 -21.19 -3.20 -30.35
N ASN A 395 -20.14 -3.87 -29.93
CA ASN A 395 -19.50 -4.94 -30.68
C ASN A 395 -19.02 -6.05 -29.71
N SER A 396 -18.25 -7.00 -30.21
CA SER A 396 -17.71 -8.12 -29.41
C SER A 396 -16.73 -7.68 -28.30
N THR A 397 -16.28 -6.43 -28.30
CA THR A 397 -15.31 -5.91 -27.32
C THR A 397 -15.91 -4.98 -26.29
N ASN A 398 -17.17 -4.53 -26.46
CA ASN A 398 -17.87 -3.65 -25.54
C ASN A 398 -19.15 -4.35 -25.03
N ALA A 399 -19.37 -4.29 -23.74
CA ALA A 399 -20.56 -4.84 -23.07
C ALA A 399 -21.37 -3.73 -22.40
N LEU A 400 -22.68 -3.88 -22.38
CA LEU A 400 -23.54 -3.11 -21.48
C LEU A 400 -23.27 -3.61 -20.05
N GLY A 401 -22.71 -2.75 -19.21
CA GLY A 401 -22.42 -3.06 -17.82
C GLY A 401 -23.68 -3.17 -16.96
#